data_e3c4c0e867e9d418d79134c43cbbc796
#
_entry.id   e3c4c0e867e9d418d79134c43cbbc796
#
_cell.length_a   1.000
_cell.length_b   1.000
_cell.length_c   1.000
_cell.angle_alpha   90.00
_cell.angle_beta   90.00
_cell.angle_gamma   90.00
#
_symmetry.space_group_name_H-M   'P 1'
#
loop_
_entity.id
_entity.type
_entity.pdbx_description
1 polymer ?
#
loop_
_entity_poly.entity_id
_entity_poly.type
_entity_poly.pdbx_seq_one_letter_code
_entity_poly.pdbx_strand_id
1 'polypeptide(L)'
;MFRKLSLLKIVVIFAISPFAFAKSDILRIGVDLTYPPFQSMDKNGNPSGFEIEVTDAICKSINAKCDYIVNTFDSQIPALLAKKIDVIAPLGVTRKRKESIDFSDYVFHVPTKLVARKESNLLPQTELLRGKNIAVQQGTIQEAYANKYWLPAGVIVKNYPDQEAIYEDLQPGRVEGALCPSVAVAFGFLNTPQGKDFELKGPEVTDADLFSLGSAYGIRKDDTETKQLINQGLKDIVQKGLYAKIQKRYFGNIDLSVKE
;
A
#
# COMPACT_ATOMS: atom_id res chain seq x y z
N MET A 1 -58.91 -62.39 19.91
CA MET A 1 -57.70 -61.92 20.63
C MET A 1 -56.76 -61.38 19.59
N PHE A 2 -56.87 -60.06 19.27
CA PHE A 2 -56.06 -59.36 18.20
C PHE A 2 -54.98 -58.53 18.84
N ARG A 3 -53.71 -58.91 18.61
CA ARG A 3 -52.49 -58.14 19.03
C ARG A 3 -52.25 -57.02 18.07
N LYS A 4 -52.39 -55.79 18.54
CA LYS A 4 -51.99 -54.58 17.77
C LYS A 4 -50.45 -54.46 17.77
N LEU A 5 -49.83 -54.58 16.60
CA LEU A 5 -48.42 -54.29 16.39
C LEU A 5 -48.23 -52.75 16.23
N SER A 6 -47.57 -52.16 17.19
CA SER A 6 -47.23 -50.69 17.15
C SER A 6 -45.96 -50.53 16.35
N LEU A 7 -46.06 -49.94 15.16
CA LEU A 7 -44.92 -49.55 14.33
C LEU A 7 -44.23 -48.25 14.89
N LEU A 8 -43.10 -48.45 15.49
CA LEU A 8 -42.22 -47.34 15.93
C LEU A 8 -41.53 -46.70 14.71
N LYS A 9 -41.95 -45.48 14.34
CA LYS A 9 -41.28 -44.68 13.27
C LYS A 9 -40.01 -44.07 13.84
N ILE A 10 -38.84 -44.59 13.45
CA ILE A 10 -37.55 -43.98 13.75
C ILE A 10 -37.35 -42.81 12.75
N VAL A 11 -37.42 -41.58 13.25
CA VAL A 11 -37.04 -40.37 12.50
C VAL A 11 -35.53 -40.19 12.62
N VAL A 12 -34.79 -40.49 11.56
CA VAL A 12 -33.36 -40.21 11.47
C VAL A 12 -33.20 -38.72 11.09
N ILE A 13 -32.88 -37.90 12.07
CA ILE A 13 -32.51 -36.50 11.84
C ILE A 13 -31.07 -36.46 11.32
N PHE A 14 -30.89 -36.25 10.00
CA PHE A 14 -29.60 -35.92 9.42
C PHE A 14 -29.22 -34.51 9.89
N ALA A 15 -28.35 -34.44 10.88
CA ALA A 15 -27.68 -33.16 11.23
C ALA A 15 -26.75 -32.79 10.09
N ILE A 16 -27.16 -31.86 9.23
CA ILE A 16 -26.30 -31.20 8.26
C ILE A 16 -25.39 -30.28 9.07
N SER A 17 -24.21 -30.74 9.45
CA SER A 17 -23.18 -29.90 9.97
C SER A 17 -22.77 -28.94 8.85
N PRO A 18 -22.83 -27.61 9.04
CA PRO A 18 -22.22 -26.70 8.08
C PRO A 18 -20.71 -26.98 8.09
N PHE A 19 -20.20 -27.49 6.97
CA PHE A 19 -18.74 -27.45 6.74
C PHE A 19 -18.33 -25.98 6.68
N ALA A 20 -17.95 -25.43 7.83
CA ALA A 20 -17.16 -24.22 7.86
C ALA A 20 -15.82 -24.58 7.20
N PHE A 21 -15.63 -24.19 5.94
CA PHE A 21 -14.32 -24.14 5.35
C PHE A 21 -13.51 -23.18 6.23
N ALA A 22 -12.67 -23.72 7.09
CA ALA A 22 -11.68 -22.92 7.80
C ALA A 22 -10.78 -22.34 6.70
N LYS A 23 -10.94 -21.05 6.43
CA LYS A 23 -9.98 -20.30 5.61
C LYS A 23 -8.63 -20.47 6.28
N SER A 24 -7.59 -20.64 5.50
CA SER A 24 -6.21 -20.72 5.98
C SER A 24 -5.96 -19.65 7.03
N ASP A 25 -5.49 -20.03 8.22
CA ASP A 25 -5.08 -19.10 9.28
C ASP A 25 -3.90 -18.20 8.85
N ILE A 26 -3.41 -18.37 7.62
CA ILE A 26 -2.28 -17.65 7.03
C ILE A 26 -2.81 -16.75 5.90
N LEU A 27 -2.54 -15.44 6.01
CA LEU A 27 -2.73 -14.45 4.96
C LEU A 27 -1.37 -14.12 4.32
N ARG A 28 -1.24 -14.40 3.03
CA ARG A 28 -0.07 -14.03 2.24
C ARG A 28 -0.18 -12.58 1.82
N ILE A 29 0.69 -11.74 2.39
CA ILE A 29 0.68 -10.29 2.18
C ILE A 29 1.79 -9.93 1.22
N GLY A 30 1.45 -9.36 0.06
CA GLY A 30 2.43 -8.82 -0.89
C GLY A 30 3.00 -7.50 -0.39
N VAL A 31 4.33 -7.38 -0.38
CA VAL A 31 5.07 -6.21 0.11
C VAL A 31 6.20 -5.84 -0.86
N ASP A 32 6.58 -4.55 -0.86
CA ASP A 32 7.80 -4.02 -1.49
C ASP A 32 8.69 -3.43 -0.40
N LEU A 33 9.69 -4.18 0.05
CA LEU A 33 10.51 -3.84 1.22
C LEU A 33 11.59 -2.76 0.94
N THR A 34 11.43 -1.98 -0.13
CA THR A 34 12.31 -0.87 -0.50
C THR A 34 11.67 0.51 -0.29
N TYR A 35 10.69 0.59 0.62
CA TYR A 35 9.87 1.79 0.87
C TYR A 35 9.88 2.22 2.34
N PRO A 36 11.07 2.55 2.92
CA PRO A 36 11.14 3.02 4.30
C PRO A 36 10.45 4.41 4.45
N PRO A 37 9.87 4.69 5.63
CA PRO A 37 9.73 3.88 6.82
C PRO A 37 8.46 3.02 6.84
N PHE A 38 7.76 2.89 5.70
CA PHE A 38 6.51 2.15 5.58
C PHE A 38 6.75 0.65 5.50
N GLN A 39 7.59 0.22 4.57
CA GLN A 39 7.98 -1.16 4.32
C GLN A 39 9.51 -1.23 4.08
N SER A 40 10.20 -2.02 4.86
CA SER A 40 11.66 -2.20 4.74
C SER A 40 12.08 -3.55 5.32
N MET A 41 13.34 -3.90 5.17
CA MET A 41 13.96 -4.97 5.95
C MET A 41 14.66 -4.40 7.18
N ASP A 42 14.55 -5.11 8.31
CA ASP A 42 15.37 -4.84 9.48
C ASP A 42 16.81 -5.39 9.28
N LYS A 43 17.70 -5.12 10.23
CA LYS A 43 19.09 -5.60 10.19
C LYS A 43 19.24 -7.13 10.23
N ASN A 44 18.18 -7.87 10.55
CA ASN A 44 18.14 -9.33 10.59
C ASN A 44 17.50 -9.93 9.33
N GLY A 45 17.10 -9.08 8.37
CA GLY A 45 16.43 -9.50 7.14
C GLY A 45 14.92 -9.75 7.28
N ASN A 46 14.29 -9.31 8.38
CA ASN A 46 12.85 -9.46 8.55
C ASN A 46 12.10 -8.23 8.02
N PRO A 47 10.88 -8.40 7.49
CA PRO A 47 9.99 -7.28 7.17
C PRO A 47 9.78 -6.37 8.38
N SER A 48 9.88 -5.07 8.16
CA SER A 48 9.70 -4.06 9.21
C SER A 48 9.15 -2.76 8.63
N GLY A 49 8.68 -1.86 9.49
CA GLY A 49 8.15 -0.58 9.10
C GLY A 49 6.71 -0.37 9.55
N PHE A 50 6.21 0.84 9.29
CA PHE A 50 4.87 1.25 9.74
C PHE A 50 3.77 0.31 9.23
N GLU A 51 3.75 0.04 7.93
CA GLU A 51 2.73 -0.80 7.31
C GLU A 51 2.84 -2.26 7.76
N ILE A 52 4.06 -2.75 7.98
CA ILE A 52 4.28 -4.11 8.50
C ILE A 52 3.67 -4.23 9.91
N GLU A 53 3.96 -3.28 10.81
CA GLU A 53 3.42 -3.32 12.17
C GLU A 53 1.89 -3.14 12.22
N VAL A 54 1.33 -2.28 11.36
CA VAL A 54 -0.13 -2.13 11.23
C VAL A 54 -0.75 -3.43 10.72
N THR A 55 -0.14 -4.06 9.72
CA THR A 55 -0.62 -5.33 9.16
C THR A 55 -0.54 -6.47 10.18
N ASP A 56 0.56 -6.58 10.93
CA ASP A 56 0.70 -7.55 12.03
C ASP A 56 -0.37 -7.36 13.11
N ALA A 57 -0.66 -6.10 13.47
CA ALA A 57 -1.70 -5.79 14.44
C ALA A 57 -3.09 -6.19 13.93
N ILE A 58 -3.38 -5.98 12.63
CA ILE A 58 -4.62 -6.45 11.97
C ILE A 58 -4.68 -7.97 12.02
N CYS A 59 -3.65 -8.68 11.53
CA CYS A 59 -3.60 -10.14 11.52
C CYS A 59 -3.82 -10.72 12.93
N LYS A 60 -3.16 -10.14 13.93
CA LYS A 60 -3.36 -10.54 15.33
C LYS A 60 -4.80 -10.33 15.81
N SER A 61 -5.43 -9.22 15.42
CA SER A 61 -6.81 -8.90 15.82
C SER A 61 -7.83 -9.88 15.26
N ILE A 62 -7.58 -10.42 14.07
CA ILE A 62 -8.45 -11.38 13.38
C ILE A 62 -8.02 -12.85 13.56
N ASN A 63 -7.07 -13.12 14.46
CA ASN A 63 -6.49 -14.46 14.72
C ASN A 63 -5.91 -15.13 13.46
N ALA A 64 -5.34 -14.35 12.53
CA ALA A 64 -4.61 -14.83 11.36
C ALA A 64 -3.10 -14.65 11.55
N LYS A 65 -2.31 -15.45 10.82
CA LYS A 65 -0.86 -15.26 10.67
C LYS A 65 -0.60 -14.49 9.38
N CYS A 66 0.16 -13.40 9.44
CA CYS A 66 0.71 -12.77 8.23
C CYS A 66 1.92 -13.54 7.73
N ASP A 67 1.97 -13.78 6.42
CA ASP A 67 3.13 -14.31 5.70
C ASP A 67 3.49 -13.30 4.60
N TYR A 68 4.66 -12.67 4.69
CA TYR A 68 5.05 -11.59 3.81
C TYR A 68 5.77 -12.12 2.57
N ILE A 69 5.19 -11.85 1.39
CA ILE A 69 5.72 -12.24 0.09
C ILE A 69 6.28 -11.00 -0.61
N VAL A 70 7.61 -10.97 -0.76
CA VAL A 70 8.31 -9.83 -1.36
C VAL A 70 8.13 -9.84 -2.87
N ASN A 71 7.67 -8.73 -3.42
CA ASN A 71 7.49 -8.50 -4.85
C ASN A 71 7.85 -7.05 -5.18
N THR A 72 8.23 -6.76 -6.43
CA THR A 72 8.31 -5.39 -6.91
C THR A 72 6.92 -4.74 -6.91
N PHE A 73 6.83 -3.43 -6.72
CA PHE A 73 5.55 -2.74 -6.57
C PHE A 73 4.61 -2.97 -7.77
N ASP A 74 5.11 -2.89 -9.00
CA ASP A 74 4.35 -3.09 -10.23
C ASP A 74 3.83 -4.53 -10.41
N SER A 75 4.47 -5.52 -9.76
CA SER A 75 4.07 -6.92 -9.82
C SER A 75 3.02 -7.33 -8.77
N GLN A 76 2.66 -6.46 -7.82
CA GLN A 76 1.73 -6.76 -6.73
C GLN A 76 0.33 -7.16 -7.23
N ILE A 77 -0.27 -6.34 -8.14
CA ILE A 77 -1.60 -6.64 -8.69
C ILE A 77 -1.59 -7.94 -9.52
N PRO A 78 -0.64 -8.14 -10.45
CA PRO A 78 -0.48 -9.44 -11.10
C PRO A 78 -0.36 -10.63 -10.16
N ALA A 79 0.43 -10.52 -9.07
CA ALA A 79 0.59 -11.58 -8.08
C ALA A 79 -0.72 -11.88 -7.32
N LEU A 80 -1.51 -10.83 -6.97
CA LEU A 80 -2.82 -10.96 -6.34
C LEU A 80 -3.81 -11.71 -7.24
N LEU A 81 -3.89 -11.31 -8.52
CA LEU A 81 -4.78 -11.93 -9.51
C LEU A 81 -4.38 -13.38 -9.81
N ALA A 82 -3.07 -13.68 -9.81
CA ALA A 82 -2.53 -15.03 -9.96
C ALA A 82 -2.65 -15.88 -8.66
N LYS A 83 -3.26 -15.37 -7.60
CA LYS A 83 -3.43 -16.04 -6.29
C LYS A 83 -2.11 -16.43 -5.63
N LYS A 84 -1.01 -15.75 -5.94
CA LYS A 84 0.29 -15.93 -5.27
C LYS A 84 0.31 -15.24 -3.91
N ILE A 85 -0.46 -14.18 -3.76
CA ILE A 85 -0.73 -13.44 -2.53
C ILE A 85 -2.24 -13.31 -2.33
N ASP A 86 -2.68 -13.03 -1.11
CA ASP A 86 -4.09 -12.88 -0.76
C ASP A 86 -4.49 -11.42 -0.56
N VAL A 87 -3.52 -10.60 -0.13
CA VAL A 87 -3.68 -9.18 0.15
C VAL A 87 -2.43 -8.45 -0.35
N ILE A 88 -2.59 -7.28 -0.93
CA ILE A 88 -1.49 -6.33 -1.18
C ILE A 88 -1.44 -5.37 0.01
N ALA A 89 -0.26 -5.13 0.59
CA ALA A 89 -0.03 -4.05 1.56
C ALA A 89 -0.56 -2.71 1.02
N PRO A 90 -0.89 -1.72 1.86
CA PRO A 90 -1.61 -0.54 1.43
C PRO A 90 -1.00 0.14 0.21
N LEU A 91 -1.82 0.35 -0.80
CA LEU A 91 -1.45 1.05 -2.04
C LEU A 91 -2.51 2.11 -2.37
N GLY A 92 -2.10 3.16 -3.09
CA GLY A 92 -3.01 4.23 -3.50
C GLY A 92 -4.22 3.69 -4.26
N VAL A 93 -5.41 4.06 -3.82
CA VAL A 93 -6.65 3.66 -4.48
C VAL A 93 -6.83 4.50 -5.75
N THR A 94 -7.05 3.88 -6.91
CA THR A 94 -7.34 4.58 -8.17
C THR A 94 -8.53 3.96 -8.88
N ARG A 95 -9.19 4.74 -9.74
CA ARG A 95 -10.28 4.21 -10.59
C ARG A 95 -9.79 3.03 -11.43
N LYS A 96 -8.63 3.16 -12.06
CA LYS A 96 -8.03 2.10 -12.89
C LYS A 96 -7.75 0.81 -12.09
N ARG A 97 -7.21 0.92 -10.87
CA ARG A 97 -6.97 -0.26 -10.02
C ARG A 97 -8.27 -0.92 -9.58
N LYS A 98 -9.32 -0.11 -9.30
CA LYS A 98 -10.67 -0.61 -8.98
C LYS A 98 -11.33 -1.40 -10.12
N GLU A 99 -10.87 -1.28 -11.35
CA GLU A 99 -11.37 -2.12 -12.46
C GLU A 99 -10.96 -3.59 -12.32
N SER A 100 -9.80 -3.88 -11.70
CA SER A 100 -9.24 -5.22 -11.59
C SER A 100 -9.25 -5.80 -10.17
N ILE A 101 -9.13 -4.98 -9.14
CA ILE A 101 -9.09 -5.38 -7.73
C ILE A 101 -10.08 -4.59 -6.90
N ASP A 102 -10.36 -5.07 -5.69
CA ASP A 102 -11.12 -4.35 -4.66
C ASP A 102 -10.17 -3.86 -3.55
N PHE A 103 -10.70 -3.06 -2.62
CA PHE A 103 -9.93 -2.41 -1.58
C PHE A 103 -10.63 -2.52 -0.23
N SER A 104 -9.82 -2.54 0.84
CA SER A 104 -10.30 -2.31 2.21
C SER A 104 -10.81 -0.86 2.40
N ASP A 105 -11.21 -0.53 3.61
CA ASP A 105 -11.30 0.84 4.06
C ASP A 105 -9.91 1.50 4.00
N TYR A 106 -9.87 2.84 3.88
CA TYR A 106 -8.63 3.59 3.82
C TYR A 106 -7.81 3.43 5.11
N VAL A 107 -6.49 3.35 4.95
CA VAL A 107 -5.54 3.19 6.06
C VAL A 107 -4.85 4.50 6.38
N PHE A 108 -4.31 5.19 5.37
CA PHE A 108 -3.61 6.46 5.52
C PHE A 108 -3.57 7.25 4.20
N HIS A 109 -3.17 8.52 4.31
CA HIS A 109 -2.88 9.40 3.17
C HIS A 109 -1.45 9.94 3.25
N VAL A 110 -0.75 9.93 2.11
CA VAL A 110 0.57 10.55 1.96
C VAL A 110 0.55 11.46 0.72
N PRO A 111 0.80 12.76 0.88
CA PRO A 111 0.88 13.68 -0.24
C PRO A 111 1.99 13.31 -1.22
N THR A 112 1.74 13.49 -2.52
CA THR A 112 2.75 13.34 -3.56
C THR A 112 3.42 14.66 -3.84
N LYS A 113 4.76 14.72 -3.80
CA LYS A 113 5.54 15.94 -4.05
C LYS A 113 6.75 15.69 -4.95
N LEU A 114 7.15 16.73 -5.65
CA LEU A 114 8.43 16.76 -6.33
C LEU A 114 9.55 16.91 -5.28
N VAL A 115 10.64 16.18 -5.42
CA VAL A 115 11.89 16.36 -4.70
C VAL A 115 12.99 16.74 -5.70
N ALA A 116 13.80 17.73 -5.36
CA ALA A 116 14.94 18.17 -6.17
C ALA A 116 15.98 18.87 -5.28
N ARG A 117 17.14 19.25 -5.85
CA ARG A 117 18.16 20.00 -5.12
C ARG A 117 17.61 21.34 -4.63
N LYS A 118 18.06 21.77 -3.46
CA LYS A 118 17.65 23.04 -2.82
C LYS A 118 17.87 24.25 -3.71
N GLU A 119 19.02 24.31 -4.39
CA GLU A 119 19.39 25.39 -5.32
C GLU A 119 18.64 25.34 -6.65
N SER A 120 17.93 24.27 -6.94
CA SER A 120 17.16 24.11 -8.16
C SER A 120 15.87 24.95 -8.13
N ASN A 121 15.52 25.54 -9.26
CA ASN A 121 14.26 26.26 -9.46
C ASN A 121 13.11 25.35 -9.95
N LEU A 122 13.28 24.04 -9.87
CA LEU A 122 12.25 23.09 -10.29
C LEU A 122 11.03 23.18 -9.38
N LEU A 123 9.87 23.20 -9.99
CA LEU A 123 8.56 23.08 -9.35
C LEU A 123 7.74 22.06 -10.16
N PRO A 124 6.65 21.48 -9.60
CA PRO A 124 5.82 20.49 -10.30
C PRO A 124 4.93 21.14 -11.38
N GLN A 125 5.52 22.00 -12.22
CA GLN A 125 4.92 22.71 -13.33
C GLN A 125 5.62 22.29 -14.63
N THR A 126 4.83 21.93 -15.64
CA THR A 126 5.35 21.37 -16.90
C THR A 126 6.39 22.26 -17.58
N GLU A 127 6.21 23.58 -17.50
CA GLU A 127 7.10 24.57 -18.12
C GLU A 127 8.51 24.54 -17.51
N LEU A 128 8.59 24.33 -16.19
CA LEU A 128 9.85 24.27 -15.43
C LEU A 128 10.53 22.89 -15.50
N LEU A 129 9.76 21.85 -15.84
CA LEU A 129 10.24 20.47 -15.93
C LEU A 129 10.58 20.04 -17.36
N ARG A 130 10.22 20.83 -18.39
CA ARG A 130 10.49 20.49 -19.80
C ARG A 130 11.97 20.22 -20.04
N GLY A 131 12.28 19.09 -20.69
CA GLY A 131 13.64 18.63 -20.96
C GLY A 131 14.41 18.12 -19.75
N LYS A 132 13.79 18.06 -18.56
CA LYS A 132 14.40 17.52 -17.33
C LYS A 132 14.12 16.04 -17.18
N ASN A 133 15.10 15.32 -16.62
CA ASN A 133 14.94 13.92 -16.24
C ASN A 133 14.29 13.87 -14.86
N ILE A 134 13.05 13.39 -14.81
CA ILE A 134 12.28 13.25 -13.57
C ILE A 134 12.02 11.78 -13.31
N ALA A 135 12.49 11.31 -12.18
CA ALA A 135 12.35 9.92 -11.74
C ALA A 135 10.96 9.65 -11.15
N VAL A 136 10.42 8.47 -11.42
CA VAL A 136 9.21 7.92 -10.81
C VAL A 136 9.39 6.41 -10.58
N GLN A 137 8.73 5.86 -9.57
CA GLN A 137 8.71 4.41 -9.41
C GLN A 137 7.66 3.80 -10.33
N GLN A 138 8.02 2.71 -11.00
CA GLN A 138 7.17 1.98 -11.95
C GLN A 138 5.90 1.42 -11.27
N GLY A 139 4.78 1.45 -11.97
CA GLY A 139 3.48 0.95 -11.49
C GLY A 139 2.77 1.87 -10.50
N THR A 140 3.37 3.02 -10.12
CA THR A 140 2.81 3.96 -9.14
C THR A 140 1.82 4.95 -9.74
N ILE A 141 1.07 5.63 -8.87
CA ILE A 141 0.23 6.77 -9.26
C ILE A 141 1.07 7.96 -9.71
N GLN A 142 2.30 8.10 -9.20
CA GLN A 142 3.27 9.11 -9.60
C GLN A 142 3.71 8.90 -11.05
N GLU A 143 4.02 7.67 -11.45
CA GLU A 143 4.30 7.34 -12.84
C GLU A 143 3.10 7.65 -13.74
N ALA A 144 1.89 7.23 -13.33
CA ALA A 144 0.68 7.49 -14.11
C ALA A 144 0.44 8.99 -14.31
N TYR A 145 0.69 9.81 -13.29
CA TYR A 145 0.60 11.26 -13.38
C TYR A 145 1.65 11.85 -14.32
N ALA A 146 2.91 11.46 -14.15
CA ALA A 146 4.00 11.94 -14.99
C ALA A 146 3.81 11.58 -16.48
N ASN A 147 3.33 10.36 -16.75
CA ASN A 147 3.02 9.90 -18.10
C ASN A 147 1.81 10.64 -18.72
N LYS A 148 0.80 10.99 -17.91
CA LYS A 148 -0.40 11.70 -18.37
C LYS A 148 -0.12 13.18 -18.68
N TYR A 149 0.67 13.86 -17.85
CA TYR A 149 0.81 15.32 -17.92
C TYR A 149 2.20 15.79 -18.30
N TRP A 150 3.27 15.16 -17.79
CA TRP A 150 4.63 15.64 -17.95
C TRP A 150 5.30 15.13 -19.21
N LEU A 151 5.13 13.84 -19.52
CA LEU A 151 5.71 13.23 -20.72
C LEU A 151 5.25 13.93 -22.02
N PRO A 152 3.93 14.18 -22.26
CA PRO A 152 3.47 14.91 -23.44
C PRO A 152 3.94 16.36 -23.50
N ALA A 153 4.27 16.98 -22.36
CA ALA A 153 4.79 18.34 -22.27
C ALA A 153 6.32 18.44 -22.48
N GLY A 154 6.99 17.30 -22.77
CA GLY A 154 8.42 17.24 -23.06
C GLY A 154 9.31 17.04 -21.84
N VAL A 155 8.77 16.59 -20.71
CA VAL A 155 9.57 16.12 -19.56
C VAL A 155 10.08 14.71 -19.88
N ILE A 156 11.32 14.41 -19.50
CA ILE A 156 11.92 13.08 -19.68
C ILE A 156 11.62 12.26 -18.42
N VAL A 157 10.57 11.43 -18.48
CA VAL A 157 10.18 10.57 -17.37
C VAL A 157 11.08 9.34 -17.33
N LYS A 158 11.73 9.09 -16.20
CA LYS A 158 12.60 7.95 -15.93
C LYS A 158 11.95 7.00 -14.95
N ASN A 159 11.69 5.78 -15.38
CA ASN A 159 11.04 4.75 -14.56
C ASN A 159 12.09 3.93 -13.82
N TYR A 160 11.87 3.74 -12.52
CA TYR A 160 12.73 2.97 -11.62
C TYR A 160 11.94 1.83 -10.96
N PRO A 161 12.58 0.70 -10.64
CA PRO A 161 11.91 -0.43 -10.00
C PRO A 161 11.44 -0.10 -8.58
N ASP A 162 12.19 0.74 -7.86
CA ASP A 162 11.96 1.06 -6.45
C ASP A 162 12.44 2.47 -6.07
N GLN A 163 12.16 2.88 -4.82
CA GLN A 163 12.54 4.21 -4.33
C GLN A 163 14.05 4.34 -4.07
N GLU A 164 14.73 3.27 -3.68
CA GLU A 164 16.18 3.31 -3.40
C GLU A 164 16.95 3.60 -4.68
N ALA A 165 16.61 2.93 -5.78
CA ALA A 165 17.21 3.19 -7.09
C ALA A 165 16.97 4.65 -7.58
N ILE A 166 15.81 5.25 -7.23
CA ILE A 166 15.57 6.68 -7.49
C ILE A 166 16.58 7.55 -6.71
N TYR A 167 16.80 7.26 -5.42
CA TYR A 167 17.70 8.07 -4.57
C TYR A 167 19.15 7.93 -5.00
N GLU A 168 19.57 6.74 -5.45
CA GLU A 168 20.91 6.48 -6.00
C GLU A 168 21.21 7.29 -7.26
N ASP A 169 20.20 7.62 -8.08
CA ASP A 169 20.36 8.42 -9.28
C ASP A 169 20.08 9.92 -9.03
N LEU A 170 19.26 10.26 -8.04
CA LEU A 170 18.98 11.63 -7.64
C LEU A 170 20.21 12.28 -6.98
N GLN A 171 20.90 11.57 -6.10
CA GLN A 171 22.03 12.09 -5.32
C GLN A 171 23.20 12.56 -6.21
N PRO A 172 23.70 11.82 -7.20
CA PRO A 172 24.75 12.29 -8.12
C PRO A 172 24.22 13.21 -9.24
N GLY A 173 22.89 13.40 -9.38
CA GLY A 173 22.28 14.27 -10.39
C GLY A 173 22.09 13.61 -11.76
N ARG A 174 21.97 12.28 -11.83
CA ARG A 174 21.58 11.58 -13.07
C ARG A 174 20.13 11.86 -13.46
N VAL A 175 19.31 12.20 -12.47
CA VAL A 175 17.98 12.81 -12.62
C VAL A 175 17.94 14.13 -11.86
N GLU A 176 17.23 15.13 -12.38
CA GLU A 176 17.16 16.44 -11.77
C GLU A 176 16.11 16.53 -10.66
N GLY A 177 15.16 15.61 -10.65
CA GLY A 177 14.13 15.53 -9.62
C GLY A 177 13.43 14.18 -9.63
N ALA A 178 12.60 13.96 -8.62
CA ALA A 178 11.75 12.77 -8.53
C ALA A 178 10.36 13.13 -8.01
N LEU A 179 9.32 12.44 -8.49
CA LEU A 179 7.96 12.57 -7.98
C LEU A 179 7.71 11.41 -7.03
N CYS A 180 7.59 11.71 -5.74
CA CYS A 180 7.57 10.71 -4.68
C CYS A 180 6.47 10.99 -3.63
N PRO A 181 6.06 9.97 -2.86
CA PRO A 181 5.30 10.17 -1.63
C PRO A 181 6.16 10.96 -0.62
N SER A 182 5.65 12.11 -0.17
CA SER A 182 6.45 13.10 0.58
C SER A 182 7.02 12.58 1.90
N VAL A 183 6.27 11.76 2.62
CA VAL A 183 6.72 11.20 3.90
C VAL A 183 7.80 10.13 3.68
N ALA A 184 7.64 9.27 2.67
CA ALA A 184 8.64 8.26 2.36
C ALA A 184 9.98 8.91 1.96
N VAL A 185 9.97 9.86 1.05
CA VAL A 185 11.20 10.54 0.65
C VAL A 185 11.80 11.38 1.78
N ALA A 186 10.98 11.95 2.68
CA ALA A 186 11.48 12.66 3.85
C ALA A 186 12.29 11.75 4.78
N PHE A 187 11.75 10.59 5.12
CA PHE A 187 12.42 9.66 6.04
C PHE A 187 13.46 8.76 5.35
N GLY A 188 13.19 8.31 4.12
CA GLY A 188 14.10 7.43 3.39
C GLY A 188 15.29 8.14 2.74
N PHE A 189 15.19 9.46 2.50
CA PHE A 189 16.22 10.20 1.78
C PHE A 189 16.56 11.57 2.40
N LEU A 190 15.59 12.50 2.51
CA LEU A 190 15.90 13.90 2.89
C LEU A 190 16.52 14.04 4.28
N ASN A 191 16.13 13.19 5.23
CA ASN A 191 16.66 13.18 6.61
C ASN A 191 17.95 12.33 6.73
N THR A 192 18.52 11.88 5.62
CA THR A 192 19.80 11.15 5.58
C THR A 192 20.94 12.07 5.13
N PRO A 193 22.21 11.69 5.35
CA PRO A 193 23.34 12.46 4.82
C PRO A 193 23.31 12.67 3.30
N GLN A 194 22.76 11.70 2.53
CA GLN A 194 22.66 11.76 1.08
C GLN A 194 21.63 12.80 0.61
N GLY A 195 20.57 13.01 1.39
CA GLY A 195 19.48 13.93 1.06
C GLY A 195 19.69 15.37 1.54
N LYS A 196 20.80 15.70 2.24
CA LYS A 196 21.03 17.00 2.88
C LYS A 196 20.91 18.20 1.95
N ASP A 197 21.23 18.04 0.65
CA ASP A 197 21.20 19.09 -0.36
C ASP A 197 19.89 19.12 -1.15
N PHE A 198 18.89 18.35 -0.74
CA PHE A 198 17.59 18.21 -1.40
C PHE A 198 16.44 18.69 -0.51
N GLU A 199 15.31 19.00 -1.13
CA GLU A 199 14.09 19.40 -0.45
C GLU A 199 12.84 19.02 -1.29
N LEU A 200 11.67 19.06 -0.65
CA LEU A 200 10.39 19.00 -1.34
C LEU A 200 10.11 20.32 -2.05
N LYS A 201 9.76 20.28 -3.32
CA LYS A 201 9.53 21.43 -4.18
C LYS A 201 8.05 21.66 -4.47
N GLY A 202 7.58 22.85 -4.21
CA GLY A 202 6.24 23.31 -4.56
C GLY A 202 5.10 22.65 -3.79
N PRO A 203 3.86 22.84 -4.28
CA PRO A 203 2.68 22.25 -3.69
C PRO A 203 2.62 20.73 -3.90
N GLU A 204 1.66 20.10 -3.25
CA GLU A 204 1.26 18.71 -3.53
C GLU A 204 0.76 18.59 -4.97
N VAL A 205 1.13 17.49 -5.63
CA VAL A 205 0.62 17.13 -6.95
C VAL A 205 -0.67 16.35 -6.76
N THR A 206 -1.75 16.83 -7.36
CA THR A 206 -3.09 16.26 -7.25
C THR A 206 -3.74 16.08 -8.61
N ASP A 207 -4.61 15.09 -8.73
CA ASP A 207 -5.49 14.83 -9.88
C ASP A 207 -6.67 13.99 -9.41
N ALA A 208 -7.88 14.41 -9.69
CA ALA A 208 -9.10 13.78 -9.18
C ALA A 208 -9.30 12.32 -9.66
N ASP A 209 -8.70 11.93 -10.79
CA ASP A 209 -8.82 10.58 -11.34
C ASP A 209 -7.70 9.64 -10.86
N LEU A 210 -6.52 10.18 -10.60
CA LEU A 210 -5.32 9.40 -10.24
C LEU A 210 -5.09 9.33 -8.73
N PHE A 211 -5.31 10.45 -8.00
CA PHE A 211 -5.09 10.51 -6.56
C PHE A 211 -6.43 10.46 -5.85
N SER A 212 -6.69 9.37 -5.15
CA SER A 212 -7.84 9.25 -4.26
C SER A 212 -7.51 9.79 -2.86
N LEU A 213 -8.45 9.63 -1.95
CA LEU A 213 -8.31 10.09 -0.56
C LEU A 213 -7.14 9.44 0.19
N GLY A 214 -6.65 8.26 -0.26
CA GLY A 214 -5.56 7.59 0.43
C GLY A 214 -5.21 6.20 -0.09
N SER A 215 -4.45 5.47 0.72
CA SER A 215 -4.03 4.09 0.49
C SER A 215 -4.90 3.12 1.28
N ALA A 216 -5.13 1.94 0.71
CA ALA A 216 -5.91 0.85 1.29
C ALA A 216 -5.29 -0.50 0.90
N TYR A 217 -5.61 -1.58 1.62
CA TYR A 217 -5.20 -2.93 1.25
C TYR A 217 -5.88 -3.36 -0.05
N GLY A 218 -5.08 -3.88 -1.00
CA GLY A 218 -5.61 -4.44 -2.24
C GLY A 218 -6.06 -5.88 -2.06
N ILE A 219 -7.26 -6.21 -2.57
CA ILE A 219 -7.91 -7.52 -2.38
C ILE A 219 -8.56 -7.93 -3.70
N ARG A 220 -8.68 -9.22 -3.98
CA ARG A 220 -9.42 -9.69 -5.17
C ARG A 220 -10.89 -9.28 -5.09
N LYS A 221 -11.51 -8.94 -6.23
CA LYS A 221 -12.90 -8.46 -6.29
C LYS A 221 -13.95 -9.43 -5.73
N ASP A 222 -13.69 -10.72 -5.86
CA ASP A 222 -14.58 -11.80 -5.41
C ASP A 222 -14.28 -12.31 -3.99
N ASP A 223 -13.24 -11.77 -3.35
CA ASP A 223 -12.81 -12.16 -2.00
C ASP A 223 -13.38 -11.21 -0.92
N THR A 224 -14.73 -11.20 -0.84
CA THR A 224 -15.44 -10.36 0.12
C THR A 224 -15.14 -10.73 1.58
N GLU A 225 -14.83 -11.99 1.85
CA GLU A 225 -14.47 -12.47 3.18
C GLU A 225 -13.15 -11.86 3.65
N THR A 226 -12.09 -11.91 2.83
CA THR A 226 -10.81 -11.27 3.17
C THR A 226 -10.99 -9.76 3.38
N LYS A 227 -11.79 -9.09 2.54
CA LYS A 227 -12.09 -7.67 2.70
C LYS A 227 -12.74 -7.37 4.06
N GLN A 228 -13.75 -8.14 4.44
CA GLN A 228 -14.44 -7.97 5.72
C GLN A 228 -13.50 -8.22 6.90
N LEU A 229 -12.66 -9.26 6.85
CA LEU A 229 -11.67 -9.55 7.89
C LEU A 229 -10.66 -8.42 8.05
N ILE A 230 -10.08 -7.92 6.96
CA ILE A 230 -9.13 -6.80 7.01
C ILE A 230 -9.79 -5.54 7.58
N ASN A 231 -11.00 -5.19 7.13
CA ASN A 231 -11.72 -4.02 7.64
C ASN A 231 -12.07 -4.18 9.12
N GLN A 232 -12.48 -5.37 9.56
CA GLN A 232 -12.75 -5.64 10.98
C GLN A 232 -11.47 -5.46 11.81
N GLY A 233 -10.34 -6.04 11.37
CA GLY A 233 -9.06 -5.89 12.07
C GLY A 233 -8.58 -4.44 12.12
N LEU A 234 -8.70 -3.69 10.99
CA LEU A 234 -8.37 -2.27 10.94
C LEU A 234 -9.22 -1.47 11.93
N LYS A 235 -10.54 -1.67 11.93
CA LYS A 235 -11.45 -1.04 12.88
C LYS A 235 -11.08 -1.33 14.34
N ASP A 236 -10.76 -2.58 14.65
CA ASP A 236 -10.40 -2.99 16.00
C ASP A 236 -9.11 -2.32 16.49
N ILE A 237 -8.07 -2.25 15.67
CA ILE A 237 -6.81 -1.60 16.08
C ILE A 237 -6.94 -0.09 16.18
N VAL A 238 -7.80 0.54 15.36
CA VAL A 238 -8.13 1.96 15.46
C VAL A 238 -8.89 2.25 16.76
N GLN A 239 -9.95 1.50 17.06
CA GLN A 239 -10.77 1.67 18.26
C GLN A 239 -9.97 1.44 19.55
N LYS A 240 -9.00 0.51 19.55
CA LYS A 240 -8.10 0.23 20.68
C LYS A 240 -6.95 1.26 20.79
N GLY A 241 -6.87 2.25 19.89
CA GLY A 241 -5.80 3.26 19.85
C GLY A 241 -4.44 2.70 19.43
N LEU A 242 -4.37 1.44 18.98
CA LEU A 242 -3.10 0.81 18.61
C LEU A 242 -2.55 1.40 17.31
N TYR A 243 -3.42 1.67 16.32
CA TYR A 243 -3.04 2.36 15.09
C TYR A 243 -2.37 3.71 15.39
N ALA A 244 -2.99 4.57 16.18
CA ALA A 244 -2.46 5.88 16.56
C ALA A 244 -1.12 5.76 17.30
N LYS A 245 -0.97 4.74 18.16
CA LYS A 245 0.29 4.48 18.87
C LYS A 245 1.42 4.08 17.90
N ILE A 246 1.15 3.23 16.93
CA ILE A 246 2.11 2.82 15.89
C ILE A 246 2.48 4.06 15.06
N GLN A 247 1.49 4.79 14.51
CA GLN A 247 1.71 5.99 13.71
C GLN A 247 2.59 7.01 14.43
N LYS A 248 2.30 7.32 15.71
CA LYS A 248 3.08 8.27 16.52
C LYS A 248 4.54 7.86 16.69
N ARG A 249 4.81 6.56 16.80
CA ARG A 249 6.19 6.05 16.94
C ARG A 249 7.01 6.26 15.68
N TYR A 250 6.42 6.07 14.49
CA TYR A 250 7.12 6.24 13.21
C TYR A 250 7.20 7.70 12.75
N PHE A 251 6.15 8.47 12.95
CA PHE A 251 5.98 9.77 12.31
C PHE A 251 5.82 10.94 13.28
N GLY A 252 5.84 10.68 14.59
CA GLY A 252 5.67 11.73 15.59
C GLY A 252 4.31 12.40 15.50
N ASN A 253 4.31 13.70 15.18
CA ASN A 253 3.08 14.50 15.06
C ASN A 253 2.59 14.64 13.60
N ILE A 254 3.19 13.93 12.63
CA ILE A 254 2.71 13.93 11.26
C ILE A 254 1.38 13.17 11.22
N ASP A 255 0.33 13.86 10.81
CA ASP A 255 -1.00 13.27 10.64
C ASP A 255 -1.12 12.62 9.26
N LEU A 256 -1.30 11.30 9.24
CA LEU A 256 -1.55 10.52 8.04
C LEU A 256 -3.03 10.15 7.88
N SER A 257 -3.93 10.73 8.69
CA SER A 257 -5.35 10.42 8.58
C SER A 257 -5.90 10.80 7.20
N VAL A 258 -6.79 9.96 6.71
CA VAL A 258 -7.55 10.25 5.48
C VAL A 258 -8.57 11.34 5.81
N LYS A 259 -8.52 12.45 5.07
CA LYS A 259 -9.47 13.55 5.22
C LYS A 259 -10.59 13.33 4.21
N GLU A 260 -11.82 13.22 4.72
CA GLU A 260 -13.05 13.17 3.92
C GLU A 260 -13.35 14.52 3.26
#